data_3b9d7837cfb5569dc96cd3cb63043136
#
_entry.id   3b9d7837cfb5569dc96cd3cb63043136
#
_cell.length_a   1.000
_cell.length_b   1.000
_cell.length_c   1.000
_cell.angle_alpha   90.00
_cell.angle_beta   90.00
_cell.angle_gamma   90.00
#
_symmetry.space_group_name_H-M   'P 1'
#
loop_
_entity.id
_entity.type
_entity.pdbx_description
1 polymer ?
#
loop_
_entity_poly.entity_id
_entity_poly.type
_entity_poly.pdbx_seq_one_letter_code
_entity_poly.pdbx_strand_id
1 'polypeptide(L)'
;MYQGRYKAILVEKENYLLELSRYVVLNPVRAGMVKNIDQWPWSSYSAMIGKSSCPEWLQTDWMLGQFGQQWKRAVAAYVDFVRAGVGLPSVWDDLRGQIYLGKEEFVKKIQQYMQSDKNISEIPRTQRRTKAKPLSYYSSFSDRNEGILAAYQTGDYTMKAIADEFGVHYATVSRVVKRAEK
;
A
#
# COMPACT_ATOMS: atom_id res chain seq x y z
N MET A 1 -15.88 13.26 2.01
CA MET A 1 -15.60 13.68 0.62
C MET A 1 -14.41 12.88 0.11
N TYR A 2 -14.54 12.14 -1.00
CA TYR A 2 -13.44 11.34 -1.56
C TYR A 2 -12.43 12.27 -2.23
N GLN A 3 -11.16 12.15 -1.82
CA GLN A 3 -10.08 12.95 -2.42
C GLN A 3 -9.39 12.15 -3.51
N GLY A 4 -9.70 12.43 -4.76
CA GLY A 4 -8.99 11.91 -5.91
C GLY A 4 -9.57 10.65 -6.55
N ARG A 5 -8.83 10.08 -7.50
CA ARG A 5 -9.21 8.87 -8.24
C ARG A 5 -9.05 7.62 -7.38
N TYR A 6 -9.85 6.60 -7.68
CA TYR A 6 -9.68 5.26 -7.11
C TYR A 6 -8.25 4.75 -7.31
N LYS A 7 -7.67 4.23 -6.23
CA LYS A 7 -6.36 3.57 -6.24
C LYS A 7 -6.54 2.14 -5.76
N ALA A 8 -6.05 1.18 -6.52
CA ALA A 8 -6.01 -0.23 -6.14
C ALA A 8 -4.58 -0.62 -5.77
N ILE A 9 -4.45 -1.47 -4.76
CA ILE A 9 -3.18 -2.04 -4.33
C ILE A 9 -3.29 -3.55 -4.43
N LEU A 10 -2.32 -4.17 -5.10
CA LEU A 10 -2.18 -5.62 -5.15
C LEU A 10 -1.41 -6.09 -3.92
N VAL A 11 -2.04 -6.94 -3.14
CA VAL A 11 -1.50 -7.45 -1.87
C VAL A 11 -1.11 -8.90 -2.02
N GLU A 12 0.13 -9.23 -1.61
CA GLU A 12 0.57 -10.61 -1.49
C GLU A 12 -0.12 -11.26 -0.28
N LYS A 13 -1.02 -12.21 -0.56
CA LYS A 13 -1.93 -12.81 0.42
C LYS A 13 -1.17 -13.44 1.58
N GLU A 14 -0.16 -14.25 1.29
CA GLU A 14 0.54 -15.08 2.26
C GLU A 14 1.34 -14.27 3.28
N ASN A 15 1.89 -13.13 2.86
CA ASN A 15 2.79 -12.34 3.69
C ASN A 15 2.16 -11.07 4.27
N TYR A 16 1.21 -10.47 3.56
CA TYR A 16 0.73 -9.12 3.91
C TYR A 16 -0.75 -9.04 4.27
N LEU A 17 -1.57 -10.04 3.96
CA LEU A 17 -3.01 -9.94 4.21
C LEU A 17 -3.34 -9.87 5.71
N LEU A 18 -2.62 -10.62 6.56
CA LEU A 18 -2.78 -10.55 8.01
C LEU A 18 -2.38 -9.17 8.55
N GLU A 19 -1.22 -8.65 8.11
CA GLU A 19 -0.73 -7.34 8.50
C GLU A 19 -1.69 -6.23 8.06
N LEU A 20 -2.21 -6.32 6.83
CA LEU A 20 -3.19 -5.39 6.30
C LEU A 20 -4.50 -5.44 7.10
N SER A 21 -4.97 -6.64 7.46
CA SER A 21 -6.16 -6.79 8.29
C SER A 21 -6.01 -6.13 9.65
N ARG A 22 -4.86 -6.34 10.29
CA ARG A 22 -4.49 -5.69 11.56
C ARG A 22 -4.43 -4.17 11.41
N TYR A 23 -3.81 -3.68 10.33
CA TYR A 23 -3.74 -2.26 10.04
C TYR A 23 -5.14 -1.63 9.90
N VAL A 24 -6.04 -2.29 9.16
CA VAL A 24 -7.41 -1.79 8.95
C VAL A 24 -8.17 -1.67 10.27
N VAL A 25 -8.14 -2.69 11.11
CA VAL A 25 -8.87 -2.66 12.40
C VAL A 25 -8.24 -1.67 13.39
N LEU A 26 -6.93 -1.43 13.34
CA LEU A 26 -6.23 -0.46 14.20
C LEU A 26 -6.28 0.98 13.67
N ASN A 27 -6.80 1.20 12.47
CA ASN A 27 -6.80 2.54 11.86
C ASN A 27 -7.43 3.64 12.73
N PRO A 28 -8.57 3.41 13.42
CA PRO A 28 -9.16 4.40 14.33
C PRO A 28 -8.25 4.74 15.52
N VAL A 29 -7.51 3.76 16.05
CA VAL A 29 -6.54 3.97 17.14
C VAL A 29 -5.34 4.78 16.62
N ARG A 30 -4.81 4.43 15.43
CA ARG A 30 -3.69 5.14 14.78
C ARG A 30 -4.04 6.58 14.44
N ALA A 31 -5.30 6.82 14.07
CA ALA A 31 -5.82 8.17 13.79
C ALA A 31 -6.16 8.96 15.06
N GLY A 32 -5.99 8.39 16.26
CA GLY A 32 -6.30 9.04 17.53
C GLY A 32 -7.80 9.24 17.77
N MET A 33 -8.67 8.56 16.99
CA MET A 33 -10.13 8.67 17.13
C MET A 33 -10.62 7.93 18.38
N VAL A 34 -9.95 6.86 18.77
CA VAL A 34 -10.20 6.10 20.02
C VAL A 34 -8.86 5.70 20.64
N LYS A 35 -8.85 5.46 21.95
CA LYS A 35 -7.66 4.99 22.68
C LYS A 35 -7.45 3.48 22.54
N ASN A 36 -8.53 2.74 22.38
CA ASN A 36 -8.53 1.29 22.29
C ASN A 36 -9.51 0.84 21.20
N ILE A 37 -9.16 -0.21 20.45
CA ILE A 37 -10.00 -0.76 19.38
C ILE A 37 -11.37 -1.25 19.88
N ASP A 38 -11.48 -1.69 21.12
CA ASP A 38 -12.75 -2.09 21.74
C ASP A 38 -13.77 -0.94 21.82
N GLN A 39 -13.33 0.31 21.69
CA GLN A 39 -14.16 1.50 21.69
C GLN A 39 -14.71 1.86 20.30
N TRP A 40 -14.31 1.13 19.25
CA TRP A 40 -14.72 1.40 17.87
C TRP A 40 -15.71 0.36 17.35
N PRO A 41 -17.03 0.65 17.37
CA PRO A 41 -18.06 -0.34 17.02
C PRO A 41 -18.15 -0.64 15.51
N TRP A 42 -17.62 0.25 14.66
CA TRP A 42 -17.69 0.13 13.19
C TRP A 42 -16.46 -0.61 12.60
N SER A 43 -16.01 -1.64 13.28
CA SER A 43 -14.87 -2.47 12.87
C SER A 43 -15.29 -3.93 12.85
N SER A 44 -14.69 -4.72 11.96
CA SER A 44 -14.82 -6.18 11.97
C SER A 44 -14.24 -6.83 13.23
N TYR A 45 -13.43 -6.11 14.00
CA TYR A 45 -12.75 -6.63 15.20
C TYR A 45 -13.73 -7.27 16.21
N SER A 46 -14.82 -6.58 16.52
CA SER A 46 -15.81 -7.08 17.51
C SER A 46 -16.49 -8.37 17.05
N ALA A 47 -16.78 -8.51 15.75
CA ALA A 47 -17.32 -9.73 15.18
C ALA A 47 -16.27 -10.86 15.16
N MET A 48 -15.01 -10.54 14.82
CA MET A 48 -13.91 -11.50 14.83
C MET A 48 -13.67 -12.14 16.19
N ILE A 49 -13.85 -11.37 17.29
CA ILE A 49 -13.65 -11.88 18.66
C ILE A 49 -14.94 -12.36 19.32
N GLY A 50 -16.07 -12.41 18.59
CA GLY A 50 -17.36 -12.90 19.09
C GLY A 50 -18.08 -11.95 20.05
N LYS A 51 -17.69 -10.67 20.10
CA LYS A 51 -18.37 -9.63 20.91
C LYS A 51 -19.61 -9.02 20.22
N SER A 52 -19.74 -9.19 18.91
CA SER A 52 -20.92 -8.78 18.14
C SER A 52 -21.30 -9.87 17.15
N SER A 53 -22.55 -9.79 16.61
CA SER A 53 -22.98 -10.70 15.54
C SER A 53 -22.05 -10.57 14.33
N CYS A 54 -21.71 -11.71 13.72
CA CYS A 54 -20.93 -11.75 12.51
C CYS A 54 -21.87 -11.66 11.30
N PRO A 55 -21.78 -10.63 10.44
CA PRO A 55 -22.54 -10.57 9.21
C PRO A 55 -22.14 -11.72 8.26
N GLU A 56 -23.08 -12.26 7.48
CA GLU A 56 -22.84 -13.39 6.54
C GLU A 56 -21.73 -13.11 5.51
N TRP A 57 -21.57 -11.85 5.11
CA TRP A 57 -20.55 -11.45 4.16
C TRP A 57 -19.13 -11.36 4.74
N LEU A 58 -18.98 -11.37 6.10
CA LEU A 58 -17.67 -11.28 6.75
C LEU A 58 -17.06 -12.67 6.93
N GLN A 59 -15.98 -12.93 6.22
CA GLN A 59 -15.23 -14.18 6.28
C GLN A 59 -14.28 -14.19 7.47
N THR A 60 -14.69 -14.79 8.58
CA THR A 60 -13.89 -14.87 9.81
C THR A 60 -13.01 -16.11 9.87
N ASP A 61 -13.49 -17.22 9.31
CA ASP A 61 -12.89 -18.56 9.45
C ASP A 61 -11.48 -18.63 8.87
N TRP A 62 -11.28 -18.05 7.67
CA TRP A 62 -9.97 -18.03 7.07
C TRP A 62 -8.98 -17.25 7.94
N MET A 63 -9.38 -16.09 8.44
CA MET A 63 -8.53 -15.22 9.26
C MET A 63 -8.17 -15.89 10.59
N LEU A 64 -9.17 -16.38 11.32
CA LEU A 64 -8.95 -17.03 12.61
C LEU A 64 -8.21 -18.37 12.45
N GLY A 65 -8.41 -19.06 11.34
CA GLY A 65 -7.69 -20.28 11.00
C GLY A 65 -6.17 -20.11 10.90
N GLN A 66 -5.68 -18.89 10.62
CA GLN A 66 -4.24 -18.58 10.64
C GLN A 66 -3.66 -18.60 12.06
N PHE A 67 -4.50 -18.46 13.10
CA PHE A 67 -4.09 -18.44 14.51
C PHE A 67 -4.35 -19.77 15.23
N GLY A 68 -4.99 -20.73 14.59
CA GLY A 68 -5.21 -22.08 15.13
C GLY A 68 -6.57 -22.66 14.81
N GLN A 69 -6.72 -23.97 15.06
CA GLN A 69 -7.96 -24.69 14.76
C GLN A 69 -9.05 -24.55 15.84
N GLN A 70 -8.64 -24.29 17.08
CA GLN A 70 -9.57 -24.13 18.19
C GLN A 70 -10.00 -22.67 18.30
N TRP A 71 -11.28 -22.37 18.06
CA TRP A 71 -11.84 -21.03 18.02
C TRP A 71 -11.40 -20.14 19.19
N LYS A 72 -11.54 -20.60 20.44
CA LYS A 72 -11.15 -19.81 21.63
C LYS A 72 -9.67 -19.43 21.64
N ARG A 73 -8.79 -20.36 21.24
CA ARG A 73 -7.34 -20.12 21.18
C ARG A 73 -6.99 -19.21 20.01
N ALA A 74 -7.63 -19.43 18.85
CA ALA A 74 -7.44 -18.59 17.67
C ALA A 74 -7.87 -17.14 17.93
N VAL A 75 -8.99 -16.93 18.58
CA VAL A 75 -9.45 -15.60 19.00
C VAL A 75 -8.46 -14.94 19.97
N ALA A 76 -7.98 -15.65 20.98
CA ALA A 76 -7.01 -15.09 21.92
C ALA A 76 -5.70 -14.68 21.19
N ALA A 77 -5.18 -15.54 20.32
CA ALA A 77 -3.98 -15.24 19.53
C ALA A 77 -4.21 -14.07 18.55
N TYR A 78 -5.39 -13.97 17.94
CA TYR A 78 -5.77 -12.83 17.10
C TYR A 78 -5.82 -11.53 17.89
N VAL A 79 -6.38 -11.53 19.11
CA VAL A 79 -6.40 -10.35 20.00
C VAL A 79 -4.98 -9.89 20.32
N ASP A 80 -4.09 -10.83 20.67
CA ASP A 80 -2.69 -10.52 20.97
C ASP A 80 -1.96 -10.00 19.74
N PHE A 81 -2.20 -10.58 18.56
CA PHE A 81 -1.67 -10.11 17.29
C PHE A 81 -2.11 -8.67 16.98
N VAL A 82 -3.40 -8.35 17.15
CA VAL A 82 -3.92 -6.99 16.93
C VAL A 82 -3.30 -6.01 17.92
N ARG A 83 -3.25 -6.35 19.20
CA ARG A 83 -2.65 -5.49 20.23
C ARG A 83 -1.18 -5.22 20.00
N ALA A 84 -0.42 -6.22 19.60
CA ALA A 84 0.99 -6.07 19.24
C ALA A 84 1.23 -5.14 18.06
N GLY A 85 0.19 -4.83 17.28
CA GLY A 85 0.24 -3.88 16.15
C GLY A 85 0.18 -2.40 16.54
N VAL A 86 -0.13 -2.11 17.81
CA VAL A 86 -0.21 -0.71 18.28
C VAL A 86 1.21 -0.12 18.30
N GLY A 87 1.40 1.01 17.63
CA GLY A 87 2.70 1.70 17.53
C GLY A 87 3.67 1.14 16.48
N LEU A 88 3.33 0.06 15.78
CA LEU A 88 4.16 -0.42 14.67
C LEU A 88 4.16 0.56 13.48
N PRO A 89 5.21 0.55 12.64
CA PRO A 89 5.25 1.27 11.37
C PRO A 89 4.03 0.99 10.50
N SER A 90 3.81 1.84 9.51
CA SER A 90 2.70 1.64 8.57
C SER A 90 3.02 0.50 7.59
N VAL A 91 2.05 -0.37 7.31
CA VAL A 91 2.18 -1.38 6.24
C VAL A 91 2.43 -0.75 4.87
N TRP A 92 2.09 0.53 4.72
CA TRP A 92 2.31 1.29 3.48
C TRP A 92 3.77 1.71 3.28
N ASP A 93 4.61 1.61 4.29
CA ASP A 93 6.05 1.87 4.17
C ASP A 93 6.73 0.82 3.27
N ASP A 94 6.16 -0.38 3.19
CA ASP A 94 6.58 -1.47 2.30
C ASP A 94 5.96 -1.40 0.89
N LEU A 95 5.14 -0.37 0.61
CA LEU A 95 4.44 -0.23 -0.67
C LEU A 95 5.42 0.07 -1.80
N ARG A 96 5.47 -0.80 -2.81
CA ARG A 96 6.35 -0.70 -3.96
C ARG A 96 5.60 -0.18 -5.18
N GLY A 97 6.18 0.81 -5.87
CA GLY A 97 5.59 1.40 -7.06
C GLY A 97 4.17 1.92 -6.84
N GLN A 98 3.81 2.31 -5.61
CA GLN A 98 2.48 2.77 -5.19
C GLN A 98 1.33 1.77 -5.40
N ILE A 99 1.62 0.50 -5.75
CA ILE A 99 0.60 -0.47 -6.18
C ILE A 99 0.82 -1.85 -5.57
N TYR A 100 2.07 -2.24 -5.26
CA TYR A 100 2.38 -3.59 -4.82
C TYR A 100 2.75 -3.60 -3.34
N LEU A 101 1.99 -4.34 -2.55
CA LEU A 101 2.31 -4.69 -1.18
C LEU A 101 2.70 -6.17 -1.15
N GLY A 102 3.99 -6.44 -1.27
CA GLY A 102 4.52 -7.81 -1.40
C GLY A 102 6.03 -7.83 -1.55
N LYS A 103 6.59 -9.04 -1.43
CA LYS A 103 8.01 -9.31 -1.65
C LYS A 103 8.40 -9.10 -3.12
N GLU A 104 9.69 -8.96 -3.38
CA GLU A 104 10.20 -8.71 -4.73
C GLU A 104 9.81 -9.81 -5.73
N GLU A 105 9.76 -11.06 -5.28
CA GLU A 105 9.36 -12.21 -6.09
C GLU A 105 7.89 -12.13 -6.53
N PHE A 106 7.01 -11.70 -5.61
CA PHE A 106 5.60 -11.45 -5.91
C PHE A 106 5.46 -10.37 -6.99
N VAL A 107 6.16 -9.24 -6.82
CA VAL A 107 6.13 -8.14 -7.80
C VAL A 107 6.61 -8.61 -9.17
N LYS A 108 7.73 -9.34 -9.23
CA LYS A 108 8.24 -9.93 -10.48
C LYS A 108 7.23 -10.86 -11.14
N LYS A 109 6.60 -11.75 -10.37
CA LYS A 109 5.59 -12.69 -10.85
C LYS A 109 4.40 -11.95 -11.46
N ILE A 110 3.86 -10.94 -10.78
CA ILE A 110 2.74 -10.15 -11.30
C ILE A 110 3.14 -9.40 -12.59
N GLN A 111 4.31 -8.79 -12.63
CA GLN A 111 4.80 -8.10 -13.82
C GLN A 111 4.98 -9.05 -15.02
N GLN A 112 5.42 -10.28 -14.81
CA GLN A 112 5.50 -11.30 -15.87
C GLN A 112 4.11 -11.66 -16.42
N TYR A 113 3.10 -11.83 -15.56
CA TYR A 113 1.72 -12.06 -16.01
C TYR A 113 1.20 -10.91 -16.87
N MET A 114 1.49 -9.68 -16.49
CA MET A 114 1.07 -8.49 -17.24
C MET A 114 1.75 -8.36 -18.61
N GLN A 115 2.98 -8.87 -18.76
CA GLN A 115 3.69 -8.86 -20.06
C GLN A 115 3.13 -9.90 -21.04
N SER A 116 2.51 -10.96 -20.55
CA SER A 116 1.92 -12.03 -21.40
C SER A 116 0.55 -11.67 -21.95
N ASP A 117 -0.13 -10.71 -21.37
CA ASP A 117 -1.49 -10.31 -21.78
C ASP A 117 -1.43 -9.07 -22.70
N LYS A 118 -1.67 -9.27 -23.99
CA LYS A 118 -1.46 -8.25 -25.05
C LYS A 118 -2.46 -7.09 -25.03
N ASN A 119 -3.46 -7.09 -24.16
CA ASN A 119 -4.51 -6.06 -24.14
C ASN A 119 -4.46 -5.20 -22.87
N ILE A 120 -3.36 -4.45 -22.71
CA ILE A 120 -3.10 -3.62 -21.53
C ILE A 120 -3.59 -2.17 -21.70
N SER A 121 -4.41 -1.87 -22.71
CA SER A 121 -4.80 -0.48 -23.00
C SER A 121 -5.52 0.23 -21.86
N GLU A 122 -6.27 -0.50 -21.04
CA GLU A 122 -7.03 0.02 -19.91
C GLU A 122 -6.25 0.12 -18.59
N ILE A 123 -5.05 -0.49 -18.53
CA ILE A 123 -4.24 -0.46 -17.30
C ILE A 123 -3.44 0.86 -17.27
N PRO A 124 -3.49 1.63 -16.17
CA PRO A 124 -2.71 2.86 -16.02
C PRO A 124 -1.21 2.63 -16.25
N ARG A 125 -0.54 3.57 -16.91
CA ARG A 125 0.89 3.46 -17.26
C ARG A 125 1.79 3.13 -16.08
N THR A 126 1.47 3.62 -14.88
CA THR A 126 2.20 3.34 -13.63
C THR A 126 2.12 1.87 -13.23
N GLN A 127 1.07 1.14 -13.64
CA GLN A 127 0.88 -0.29 -13.36
C GLN A 127 1.58 -1.20 -14.36
N ARG A 128 1.98 -0.68 -15.52
CA ARG A 128 2.63 -1.44 -16.60
C ARG A 128 4.15 -1.46 -16.52
N ARG A 129 4.77 -0.70 -15.61
CA ARG A 129 6.21 -0.46 -15.66
C ARG A 129 7.01 -1.42 -14.79
N THR A 130 8.14 -1.86 -15.34
CA THR A 130 9.25 -2.42 -14.58
C THR A 130 9.76 -1.38 -13.58
N LYS A 131 10.32 -1.85 -12.44
CA LYS A 131 10.90 -1.01 -11.40
C LYS A 131 11.75 0.12 -12.00
N ALA A 132 11.49 1.35 -11.57
CA ALA A 132 12.28 2.49 -12.02
C ALA A 132 13.77 2.31 -11.66
N LYS A 133 14.65 2.85 -12.50
CA LYS A 133 16.08 2.93 -12.18
C LYS A 133 16.28 3.86 -10.97
N PRO A 134 17.38 3.73 -10.21
CA PRO A 134 17.67 4.63 -9.09
C PRO A 134 17.61 6.11 -9.51
N LEU A 135 17.22 7.02 -8.60
CA LEU A 135 17.12 8.45 -8.91
C LEU A 135 18.43 9.04 -9.44
N SER A 136 19.58 8.52 -8.97
CA SER A 136 20.90 8.89 -9.46
C SER A 136 21.11 8.62 -10.96
N TYR A 137 20.36 7.68 -11.55
CA TYR A 137 20.37 7.47 -13.00
C TYR A 137 19.73 8.66 -13.73
N TYR A 138 18.64 9.20 -13.20
CA TYR A 138 17.93 10.32 -13.82
C TYR A 138 18.64 11.64 -13.57
N SER A 139 19.31 11.80 -12.41
CA SER A 139 20.13 12.99 -12.13
C SER A 139 21.39 13.07 -12.96
N SER A 140 21.83 11.95 -13.60
CA SER A 140 22.94 11.94 -14.54
C SER A 140 22.62 12.41 -15.97
N PHE A 141 21.35 12.75 -16.25
CA PHE A 141 20.96 13.26 -17.57
C PHE A 141 21.59 14.63 -17.85
N SER A 142 21.96 14.87 -19.11
CA SER A 142 22.57 16.14 -19.55
C SER A 142 21.61 17.32 -19.36
N ASP A 143 20.32 17.11 -19.63
CA ASP A 143 19.26 18.09 -19.31
C ASP A 143 18.58 17.71 -18.00
N ARG A 144 18.74 18.60 -17.00
CA ARG A 144 18.12 18.46 -15.68
C ARG A 144 16.59 18.32 -15.77
N ASN A 145 15.93 19.10 -16.64
CA ASN A 145 14.47 19.08 -16.73
C ASN A 145 13.97 17.80 -17.38
N GLU A 146 14.70 17.25 -18.34
CA GLU A 146 14.43 15.95 -18.93
C GLU A 146 14.59 14.82 -17.89
N GLY A 147 15.66 14.87 -17.08
CA GLY A 147 15.87 13.92 -15.98
C GLY A 147 14.75 13.97 -14.93
N ILE A 148 14.34 15.19 -14.51
CA ILE A 148 13.21 15.40 -13.60
C ILE A 148 11.92 14.80 -14.18
N LEU A 149 11.63 15.08 -15.46
CA LEU A 149 10.43 14.59 -16.12
C LEU A 149 10.45 13.06 -16.26
N ALA A 150 11.58 12.49 -16.67
CA ALA A 150 11.76 11.05 -16.81
C ALA A 150 11.59 10.34 -15.45
N ALA A 151 12.18 10.87 -14.37
CA ALA A 151 11.99 10.35 -13.02
C ALA A 151 10.53 10.41 -12.58
N TYR A 152 9.84 11.54 -12.81
CA TYR A 152 8.43 11.71 -12.48
C TYR A 152 7.51 10.76 -13.26
N GLN A 153 7.78 10.59 -14.54
CA GLN A 153 6.99 9.72 -15.42
C GLN A 153 7.09 8.23 -15.04
N THR A 154 8.10 7.84 -14.26
CA THR A 154 8.16 6.48 -13.70
C THR A 154 6.99 6.19 -12.77
N GLY A 155 6.51 7.20 -12.04
CA GLY A 155 5.49 7.05 -11.00
C GLY A 155 5.99 6.43 -9.70
N ASP A 156 7.28 6.04 -9.64
CA ASP A 156 7.89 5.38 -8.48
C ASP A 156 8.45 6.37 -7.46
N TYR A 157 8.62 7.63 -7.87
CA TYR A 157 9.22 8.68 -7.05
C TYR A 157 8.23 9.80 -6.76
N THR A 158 8.24 10.29 -5.53
CA THR A 158 7.50 11.50 -5.17
C THR A 158 8.20 12.74 -5.72
N MET A 159 7.44 13.80 -6.02
CA MET A 159 8.06 15.08 -6.43
C MET A 159 9.06 15.62 -5.40
N LYS A 160 8.86 15.30 -4.11
CA LYS A 160 9.78 15.68 -3.04
C LYS A 160 11.10 14.92 -3.15
N ALA A 161 11.04 13.57 -3.31
CA ALA A 161 12.24 12.76 -3.49
C ALA A 161 13.05 13.17 -4.74
N ILE A 162 12.35 13.51 -5.84
CA ILE A 162 12.97 14.04 -7.04
C ILE A 162 13.63 15.40 -6.76
N ALA A 163 12.95 16.30 -6.03
CA ALA A 163 13.47 17.60 -5.68
C ALA A 163 14.74 17.49 -4.84
N ASP A 164 14.74 16.61 -3.85
CA ASP A 164 15.87 16.34 -2.96
C ASP A 164 17.08 15.80 -3.74
N GLU A 165 16.88 14.81 -4.63
CA GLU A 165 17.94 14.22 -5.45
C GLU A 165 18.56 15.25 -6.43
N PHE A 166 17.73 16.07 -7.07
CA PHE A 166 18.19 17.07 -8.06
C PHE A 166 18.64 18.39 -7.41
N GLY A 167 18.61 18.50 -6.08
CA GLY A 167 19.01 19.70 -5.34
C GLY A 167 18.17 20.93 -5.69
N VAL A 168 16.86 20.73 -5.97
CA VAL A 168 15.96 21.82 -6.37
C VAL A 168 14.76 21.91 -5.43
N HIS A 169 14.11 23.07 -5.41
CA HIS A 169 12.88 23.22 -4.65
C HIS A 169 11.73 22.46 -5.32
N TYR A 170 10.83 21.88 -4.52
CA TYR A 170 9.63 21.14 -4.97
C TYR A 170 8.83 21.88 -6.06
N ALA A 171 8.67 23.19 -5.95
CA ALA A 171 7.97 24.01 -6.95
C ALA A 171 8.65 23.99 -8.34
N THR A 172 9.95 23.71 -8.41
CA THR A 172 10.67 23.57 -9.69
C THR A 172 10.27 22.28 -10.38
N VAL A 173 10.21 21.17 -9.65
CA VAL A 173 9.73 19.88 -10.17
C VAL A 173 8.29 20.02 -10.67
N SER A 174 7.40 20.62 -9.88
CA SER A 174 6.00 20.85 -10.26
C SER A 174 5.87 21.69 -11.53
N ARG A 175 6.71 22.72 -11.73
CA ARG A 175 6.70 23.54 -12.96
C ARG A 175 7.18 22.79 -14.19
N VAL A 176 8.22 21.96 -14.06
CA VAL A 176 8.72 21.10 -15.15
C VAL A 176 7.64 20.14 -15.60
N VAL A 177 6.99 19.45 -14.65
CA VAL A 177 5.91 18.49 -14.94
C VAL A 177 4.73 19.19 -15.63
N LYS A 178 4.25 20.32 -15.12
CA LYS A 178 3.13 21.07 -15.70
C LYS A 178 3.41 21.58 -17.12
N ARG A 179 4.68 21.89 -17.45
CA ARG A 179 5.05 22.29 -18.82
C ARG A 179 5.00 21.15 -19.80
N ALA A 180 5.28 19.93 -19.37
CA ALA A 180 5.26 18.74 -20.21
C ALA A 180 3.86 18.13 -20.39
N GLU A 181 2.89 18.52 -19.54
CA GLU A 181 1.49 18.09 -19.64
C GLU A 181 0.63 19.01 -20.53
N LYS A 182 1.18 20.13 -21.01
CA LYS A 182 0.56 21.04 -21.96
C LYS A 182 0.94 20.68 -23.38
#